data_43d3fb1a791fca7315fd5da87dd43aab
#
_entry.id   43d3fb1a791fca7315fd5da87dd43aab
#
_cell.length_a   1.000
_cell.length_b   1.000
_cell.length_c   1.000
_cell.angle_alpha   90.00
_cell.angle_beta   90.00
_cell.angle_gamma   90.00
#
_symmetry.space_group_name_H-M   'P 1'
#
loop_
_entity.id
_entity.type
_entity.pdbx_description
1 polymer ?
#
loop_
_entity_poly.entity_id
_entity_poly.type
_entity_poly.pdbx_seq_one_letter_code
_entity_poly.pdbx_strand_id
1 'polypeptide(L)'
;MNPGESFEGWLCFTTSIGEYRLPFKVAVSEEEVKSSGRKVSSLEEFLRIAKEDFHEAYRIFTERHFSLILKDQSEKIRSLYAGMSQQPVTYQHLEEFLIAAGSKEKVELSLNREEANFYDVGESIQESLYIHRSGWGHLRADIEVNGEFLEAEKHVITEDDFIGSTCEINYVVHREKIGKGNQYGEIVIKTPYQKLVYHVLASRGTGSSVNIDLLEKQYRAALLKEYLGYVCGKTDFQSWSVLAHEKLDRMGDSGLKYPEYQLLEAYLYHLENEDEKAVDILKRYQNKSFSHNELELAGLYLYLCTLTGLYRDKEQALRKVQNFQMQKEDSFILLKLVFEMDQGLSSSRKIFLMDELFERGCTSPFLYLEAWNAICTDMSLLHRMNRFWAQVFLFAGKEKMLTEELVMRLAYLSGYEKNFNESLYLSLIHISEPTRH
;
A
#
# COMPACT_ATOMS: atom_id res chain seq x y z
N MET A 1 -0.67 -12.75 -53.41
CA MET A 1 -0.20 -11.46 -53.91
C MET A 1 0.64 -10.81 -52.81
N ASN A 2 1.83 -10.42 -53.12
CA ASN A 2 2.71 -9.75 -52.15
C ASN A 2 2.39 -8.24 -52.07
N PRO A 3 2.69 -7.56 -51.01
CA PRO A 3 2.58 -6.10 -50.94
C PRO A 3 3.35 -5.42 -52.08
N GLY A 4 2.73 -4.45 -52.75
CA GLY A 4 3.28 -3.78 -53.89
C GLY A 4 2.95 -4.42 -55.23
N GLU A 5 2.40 -5.63 -55.27
CA GLU A 5 1.93 -6.22 -56.51
C GLU A 5 0.59 -5.62 -56.95
N SER A 6 0.44 -5.40 -58.25
CA SER A 6 -0.82 -4.98 -58.84
C SER A 6 -1.32 -6.04 -59.84
N PHE A 7 -2.60 -6.30 -59.82
CA PHE A 7 -3.29 -7.20 -60.74
C PHE A 7 -4.27 -6.36 -61.54
N GLU A 8 -4.24 -6.52 -62.87
CA GLU A 8 -5.18 -5.88 -63.78
C GLU A 8 -5.97 -7.03 -64.49
N GLY A 9 -7.24 -6.84 -64.65
CA GLY A 9 -8.11 -7.84 -65.26
C GLY A 9 -9.38 -7.20 -65.80
N TRP A 10 -10.25 -8.09 -66.33
CA TRP A 10 -11.51 -7.68 -66.91
C TRP A 10 -12.62 -8.49 -66.28
N LEU A 11 -13.68 -7.83 -65.82
CA LEU A 11 -14.95 -8.45 -65.51
C LEU A 11 -15.76 -8.50 -66.78
N CYS A 12 -16.03 -9.73 -67.27
CA CYS A 12 -16.81 -9.94 -68.46
C CYS A 12 -18.26 -10.28 -68.10
N PHE A 13 -19.19 -9.51 -68.60
CA PHE A 13 -20.63 -9.71 -68.42
C PHE A 13 -21.23 -10.08 -69.75
N THR A 14 -21.83 -11.30 -69.87
CA THR A 14 -22.57 -11.73 -71.04
C THR A 14 -24.06 -11.52 -70.76
N THR A 15 -24.67 -10.70 -71.57
CA THR A 15 -26.11 -10.39 -71.48
C THR A 15 -26.82 -10.76 -72.79
N SER A 16 -28.14 -10.70 -72.81
CA SER A 16 -28.94 -10.96 -73.99
C SER A 16 -28.73 -9.93 -75.13
N ILE A 17 -28.08 -8.83 -74.86
CA ILE A 17 -27.81 -7.72 -75.81
C ILE A 17 -26.31 -7.54 -76.12
N GLY A 18 -25.43 -8.38 -75.60
CA GLY A 18 -24.00 -8.35 -75.88
C GLY A 18 -23.09 -8.67 -74.73
N GLU A 19 -21.80 -8.69 -75.02
CA GLU A 19 -20.75 -8.86 -74.00
C GLU A 19 -20.18 -7.49 -73.63
N TYR A 20 -20.05 -7.29 -72.31
CA TYR A 20 -19.45 -6.06 -71.76
C TYR A 20 -18.22 -6.45 -70.96
N ARG A 21 -17.14 -5.68 -71.07
CA ARG A 21 -15.89 -5.84 -70.33
C ARG A 21 -15.60 -4.60 -69.52
N LEU A 22 -15.53 -4.81 -68.20
CA LEU A 22 -15.17 -3.75 -67.26
C LEU A 22 -13.72 -3.97 -66.78
N PRO A 23 -12.78 -3.07 -67.09
CA PRO A 23 -11.44 -3.22 -66.57
C PRO A 23 -11.39 -2.95 -65.06
N PHE A 24 -10.62 -3.73 -64.34
CA PHE A 24 -10.33 -3.46 -62.95
C PHE A 24 -8.84 -3.58 -62.68
N LYS A 25 -8.36 -2.78 -61.77
CA LYS A 25 -7.00 -2.83 -61.22
C LYS A 25 -7.07 -2.94 -59.70
N VAL A 26 -6.46 -3.98 -59.15
CA VAL A 26 -6.28 -4.16 -57.74
C VAL A 26 -4.82 -4.05 -57.44
N ALA A 27 -4.48 -3.13 -56.53
CA ALA A 27 -3.14 -3.03 -56.01
C ALA A 27 -3.13 -3.48 -54.54
N VAL A 28 -2.19 -4.32 -54.19
CA VAL A 28 -1.96 -4.69 -52.80
C VAL A 28 -1.11 -3.58 -52.16
N SER A 29 -1.74 -2.71 -51.38
CA SER A 29 -1.02 -1.74 -50.60
C SER A 29 -0.41 -2.41 -49.36
N GLU A 30 0.80 -2.02 -48.98
CA GLU A 30 1.31 -2.34 -47.65
C GLU A 30 0.44 -1.65 -46.62
N GLU A 31 -0.15 -2.44 -45.75
CA GLU A 31 -0.79 -1.89 -44.56
C GLU A 31 0.34 -1.40 -43.63
N GLU A 32 0.34 -0.12 -43.33
CA GLU A 32 1.36 0.53 -42.48
C GLU A 32 0.67 1.30 -41.36
N VAL A 33 1.25 1.23 -40.19
CA VAL A 33 0.89 2.13 -39.06
C VAL A 33 1.69 3.40 -39.21
N LYS A 34 1.02 4.56 -39.14
CA LYS A 34 1.66 5.88 -39.34
C LYS A 34 1.35 6.82 -38.17
N SER A 35 2.37 7.56 -37.74
CA SER A 35 2.25 8.72 -36.87
C SER A 35 2.76 9.94 -37.56
N SER A 36 1.94 11.00 -37.67
CA SER A 36 2.31 12.26 -38.34
C SER A 36 2.96 12.05 -39.70
N GLY A 37 2.44 11.07 -40.49
CA GLY A 37 2.93 10.75 -41.83
C GLY A 37 4.21 9.89 -41.89
N ARG A 38 4.80 9.52 -40.74
CA ARG A 38 5.95 8.61 -40.63
C ARG A 38 5.51 7.21 -40.30
N LYS A 39 6.11 6.20 -40.89
CA LYS A 39 5.85 4.79 -40.59
C LYS A 39 6.35 4.50 -39.18
N VAL A 40 5.52 3.77 -38.40
CA VAL A 40 5.87 3.20 -37.12
C VAL A 40 6.01 1.71 -37.28
N SER A 41 7.23 1.20 -37.16
CA SER A 41 7.59 -0.19 -37.53
C SER A 41 7.95 -1.07 -36.37
N SER A 42 8.17 -0.52 -35.18
CA SER A 42 8.58 -1.30 -34.00
C SER A 42 7.88 -0.83 -32.72
N LEU A 43 7.86 -1.72 -31.72
CA LEU A 43 7.37 -1.38 -30.39
C LEU A 43 8.19 -0.26 -29.73
N GLU A 44 9.50 -0.20 -29.98
CA GLU A 44 10.36 0.86 -29.43
C GLU A 44 10.00 2.25 -29.99
N GLU A 45 9.72 2.34 -31.31
CA GLU A 45 9.24 3.59 -31.91
C GLU A 45 7.88 4.01 -31.35
N PHE A 46 6.98 3.05 -31.16
CA PHE A 46 5.69 3.28 -30.53
C PHE A 46 5.83 3.79 -29.09
N LEU A 47 6.72 3.18 -28.29
CA LEU A 47 7.00 3.61 -26.91
C LEU A 47 7.54 5.05 -26.86
N ARG A 48 8.38 5.45 -27.81
CA ARG A 48 8.85 6.83 -27.89
C ARG A 48 7.69 7.80 -28.15
N ILE A 49 6.79 7.46 -29.08
CA ILE A 49 5.59 8.25 -29.34
C ILE A 49 4.70 8.31 -28.08
N ALA A 50 4.49 7.18 -27.40
CA ALA A 50 3.67 7.12 -26.19
C ALA A 50 4.22 8.00 -25.06
N LYS A 51 5.53 8.17 -24.99
CA LYS A 51 6.19 9.04 -24.01
C LYS A 51 6.08 10.53 -24.38
N GLU A 52 6.10 10.85 -25.66
CA GLU A 52 6.02 12.23 -26.18
C GLU A 52 4.58 12.72 -26.29
N ASP A 53 3.68 11.86 -26.79
CA ASP A 53 2.25 12.15 -26.99
C ASP A 53 1.42 10.89 -26.76
N PHE A 54 0.85 10.79 -25.56
CA PHE A 54 0.05 9.64 -25.17
C PHE A 54 -1.27 9.53 -25.94
N HIS A 55 -1.85 10.66 -26.37
CA HIS A 55 -3.07 10.67 -27.18
C HIS A 55 -2.81 10.12 -28.59
N GLU A 56 -1.70 10.50 -29.20
CA GLU A 56 -1.31 9.96 -30.51
C GLU A 56 -0.99 8.45 -30.39
N ALA A 57 -0.32 8.03 -29.30
CA ALA A 57 -0.10 6.61 -29.04
C ALA A 57 -1.42 5.84 -28.87
N TYR A 58 -2.40 6.41 -28.18
CA TYR A 58 -3.72 5.81 -28.03
C TYR A 58 -4.42 5.65 -29.38
N ARG A 59 -4.35 6.67 -30.26
CA ARG A 59 -4.88 6.61 -31.62
C ARG A 59 -4.23 5.44 -32.40
N ILE A 60 -2.91 5.31 -32.34
CA ILE A 60 -2.15 4.23 -32.99
C ILE A 60 -2.51 2.87 -32.38
N PHE A 61 -2.63 2.75 -31.06
CA PHE A 61 -2.98 1.52 -30.36
C PHE A 61 -4.35 0.98 -30.77
N THR A 62 -5.29 1.86 -31.10
CA THR A 62 -6.65 1.52 -31.54
C THR A 62 -6.76 1.25 -33.03
N GLU A 63 -5.70 1.48 -33.80
CA GLU A 63 -5.71 1.20 -35.24
C GLU A 63 -5.75 -0.29 -35.54
N ARG A 64 -6.50 -0.66 -36.57
CA ARG A 64 -6.68 -2.05 -37.00
C ARG A 64 -5.36 -2.80 -37.21
N HIS A 65 -4.34 -2.08 -37.65
CA HIS A 65 -3.05 -2.63 -38.08
C HIS A 65 -1.94 -2.55 -37.00
N PHE A 66 -2.26 -2.13 -35.78
CA PHE A 66 -1.27 -2.05 -34.69
C PHE A 66 -0.55 -3.39 -34.44
N SER A 67 -1.24 -4.52 -34.66
CA SER A 67 -0.63 -5.84 -34.54
C SER A 67 0.60 -6.06 -35.46
N LEU A 68 0.76 -5.26 -36.51
CA LEU A 68 1.94 -5.30 -37.37
C LEU A 68 3.22 -4.84 -36.66
N ILE A 69 3.10 -3.89 -35.72
CA ILE A 69 4.21 -3.41 -34.88
C ILE A 69 4.69 -4.53 -33.93
N LEU A 70 3.81 -5.48 -33.59
CA LEU A 70 4.08 -6.55 -32.62
C LEU A 70 4.56 -7.84 -33.28
N LYS A 71 4.80 -7.90 -34.59
CA LYS A 71 5.15 -9.14 -35.32
C LYS A 71 6.37 -9.84 -34.73
N ASP A 72 7.41 -9.05 -34.35
CA ASP A 72 8.67 -9.55 -33.84
C ASP A 72 8.68 -9.67 -32.31
N GLN A 73 7.55 -9.39 -31.67
CA GLN A 73 7.43 -9.47 -30.22
C GLN A 73 7.02 -10.89 -29.77
N SER A 74 7.27 -11.19 -28.48
CA SER A 74 6.91 -12.47 -27.87
C SER A 74 5.42 -12.74 -28.00
N GLU A 75 5.05 -14.02 -27.95
CA GLU A 75 3.64 -14.45 -27.95
C GLU A 75 2.86 -13.85 -26.78
N LYS A 76 3.53 -13.67 -25.63
CA LYS A 76 2.97 -13.01 -24.45
C LYS A 76 2.49 -11.59 -24.77
N ILE A 77 3.33 -10.76 -25.41
CA ILE A 77 2.99 -9.37 -25.74
C ILE A 77 1.86 -9.30 -26.77
N ARG A 78 1.87 -10.21 -27.75
CA ARG A 78 0.79 -10.29 -28.74
C ARG A 78 -0.55 -10.69 -28.12
N SER A 79 -0.53 -11.63 -27.19
CA SER A 79 -1.72 -12.05 -26.45
C SER A 79 -2.27 -10.96 -25.52
N LEU A 80 -1.38 -10.21 -24.84
CA LEU A 80 -1.76 -9.03 -24.05
C LEU A 80 -2.48 -7.98 -24.90
N TYR A 81 -1.93 -7.65 -26.07
CA TYR A 81 -2.59 -6.73 -26.99
C TYR A 81 -3.94 -7.24 -27.44
N ALA A 82 -4.05 -8.51 -27.83
CA ALA A 82 -5.31 -9.12 -28.27
C ALA A 82 -6.40 -9.06 -27.17
N GLY A 83 -6.02 -9.16 -25.91
CA GLY A 83 -6.94 -9.02 -24.78
C GLY A 83 -7.36 -7.56 -24.53
N MET A 84 -6.41 -6.62 -24.58
CA MET A 84 -6.62 -5.20 -24.23
C MET A 84 -7.15 -4.35 -25.37
N SER A 85 -7.06 -4.83 -26.62
CA SER A 85 -7.59 -4.14 -27.82
C SER A 85 -9.06 -4.44 -28.11
N GLN A 86 -9.75 -5.23 -27.26
CA GLN A 86 -11.17 -5.48 -27.42
C GLN A 86 -12.01 -4.24 -27.13
N GLN A 87 -12.99 -3.97 -27.96
CA GLN A 87 -13.86 -2.78 -27.82
C GLN A 87 -14.79 -2.89 -26.60
N PRO A 88 -15.00 -1.80 -25.84
CA PRO A 88 -14.43 -0.47 -26.05
C PRO A 88 -13.00 -0.34 -25.47
N VAL A 89 -12.07 0.12 -26.28
CA VAL A 89 -10.70 0.44 -25.82
C VAL A 89 -10.70 1.78 -25.09
N THR A 90 -9.91 1.89 -24.02
CA THR A 90 -9.74 3.12 -23.24
C THR A 90 -8.25 3.47 -23.09
N TYR A 91 -7.95 4.70 -22.66
CA TYR A 91 -6.59 5.10 -22.31
C TYR A 91 -5.97 4.22 -21.23
N GLN A 92 -6.80 3.73 -20.30
CA GLN A 92 -6.39 2.78 -19.26
C GLN A 92 -5.90 1.45 -19.86
N HIS A 93 -6.53 0.94 -20.93
CA HIS A 93 -6.08 -0.29 -21.59
C HIS A 93 -4.69 -0.12 -22.22
N LEU A 94 -4.41 1.05 -22.84
CA LEU A 94 -3.07 1.35 -23.33
C LEU A 94 -2.06 1.41 -22.17
N GLU A 95 -2.41 2.10 -21.10
CA GLU A 95 -1.57 2.21 -19.90
C GLU A 95 -1.21 0.82 -19.34
N GLU A 96 -2.21 -0.02 -19.17
CA GLU A 96 -2.03 -1.40 -18.67
C GLU A 96 -1.22 -2.27 -19.63
N PHE A 97 -1.42 -2.11 -20.94
CA PHE A 97 -0.62 -2.79 -21.94
C PHE A 97 0.87 -2.43 -21.82
N LEU A 98 1.19 -1.14 -21.70
CA LEU A 98 2.56 -0.66 -21.57
C LEU A 98 3.23 -1.17 -20.28
N ILE A 99 2.49 -1.22 -19.17
CA ILE A 99 2.97 -1.75 -17.90
C ILE A 99 3.19 -3.28 -18.00
N ALA A 100 2.20 -4.01 -18.49
CA ALA A 100 2.26 -5.47 -18.60
C ALA A 100 3.31 -5.96 -19.62
N ALA A 101 3.60 -5.15 -20.64
CA ALA A 101 4.70 -5.40 -21.58
C ALA A 101 6.08 -5.11 -20.99
N GLY A 102 6.17 -4.60 -19.75
CA GLY A 102 7.43 -4.23 -19.10
C GLY A 102 8.07 -2.97 -19.67
N SER A 103 7.30 -2.17 -20.41
CA SER A 103 7.80 -1.00 -21.14
C SER A 103 7.81 0.28 -20.30
N LYS A 104 7.07 0.28 -19.18
CA LYS A 104 7.05 1.38 -18.22
C LYS A 104 6.62 0.88 -16.84
N GLU A 105 6.94 1.66 -15.82
CA GLU A 105 6.45 1.45 -14.46
C GLU A 105 5.08 2.13 -14.25
N LYS A 106 4.35 1.68 -13.25
CA LYS A 106 3.10 2.31 -12.83
C LYS A 106 3.36 3.74 -12.36
N VAL A 107 2.46 4.64 -12.69
CA VAL A 107 2.49 5.99 -12.12
C VAL A 107 2.07 5.91 -10.66
N GLU A 108 2.97 6.32 -9.77
CA GLU A 108 2.70 6.45 -8.34
C GLU A 108 2.50 7.91 -7.99
N LEU A 109 1.55 8.18 -7.11
CA LEU A 109 1.27 9.50 -6.57
C LEU A 109 1.77 9.59 -5.13
N SER A 110 2.26 10.75 -4.76
CA SER A 110 2.60 11.08 -3.36
C SER A 110 2.12 12.47 -3.00
N LEU A 111 1.81 12.67 -1.72
CA LEU A 111 1.41 13.97 -1.17
C LEU A 111 2.63 14.70 -0.62
N ASN A 112 2.65 16.03 -0.73
CA ASN A 112 3.68 16.85 -0.09
C ASN A 112 3.58 16.84 1.44
N ARG A 113 2.36 16.60 1.96
CA ARG A 113 2.03 16.44 3.38
C ARG A 113 0.80 15.55 3.52
N GLU A 114 0.65 14.85 4.64
CA GLU A 114 -0.47 13.94 4.88
C GLU A 114 -1.60 14.56 5.71
N GLU A 115 -1.36 15.75 6.32
CA GLU A 115 -2.33 16.40 7.20
C GLU A 115 -2.23 17.92 7.19
N ALA A 116 -3.33 18.59 7.55
CA ALA A 116 -3.38 20.00 7.91
C ALA A 116 -4.28 20.23 9.12
N ASN A 117 -3.85 21.13 9.98
CA ASN A 117 -4.55 21.47 11.21
C ASN A 117 -4.86 22.96 11.26
N PHE A 118 -6.14 23.31 11.36
CA PHE A 118 -6.64 24.69 11.42
C PHE A 118 -7.33 24.92 12.77
N TYR A 119 -6.66 25.66 13.64
CA TYR A 119 -7.20 26.01 14.96
C TYR A 119 -7.75 27.42 14.97
N ASP A 120 -8.83 27.63 15.73
CA ASP A 120 -9.48 28.95 15.91
C ASP A 120 -9.84 29.64 14.59
N VAL A 121 -10.50 28.88 13.70
CA VAL A 121 -10.85 29.34 12.36
C VAL A 121 -11.84 30.52 12.47
N GLY A 122 -11.33 31.74 12.27
CA GLY A 122 -12.12 33.00 12.34
C GLY A 122 -12.89 33.29 11.06
N GLU A 123 -12.35 32.88 9.91
CA GLU A 123 -12.95 33.03 8.56
C GLU A 123 -12.65 31.78 7.72
N SER A 124 -13.34 31.62 6.58
CA SER A 124 -13.10 30.48 5.69
C SER A 124 -11.67 30.57 5.10
N ILE A 125 -10.97 29.45 5.11
CA ILE A 125 -9.56 29.35 4.72
C ILE A 125 -9.47 28.64 3.38
N GLN A 126 -8.80 29.23 2.42
CA GLN A 126 -8.40 28.58 1.17
C GLN A 126 -6.95 28.12 1.30
N GLU A 127 -6.70 26.86 0.95
CA GLU A 127 -5.39 26.24 1.08
C GLU A 127 -5.13 25.32 -0.13
N SER A 128 -3.87 24.95 -0.36
CA SER A 128 -3.47 24.09 -1.48
C SER A 128 -2.82 22.81 -0.98
N LEU A 129 -3.14 21.72 -1.66
CA LEU A 129 -2.53 20.42 -1.52
C LEU A 129 -1.75 20.10 -2.81
N TYR A 130 -0.49 19.70 -2.66
CA TYR A 130 0.35 19.34 -3.80
C TYR A 130 0.50 17.84 -3.91
N ILE A 131 0.23 17.32 -5.10
CA ILE A 131 0.40 15.92 -5.46
C ILE A 131 1.57 15.80 -6.42
N HIS A 132 2.48 14.89 -6.16
CA HIS A 132 3.58 14.55 -7.05
C HIS A 132 3.34 13.22 -7.72
N ARG A 133 3.64 13.13 -9.02
CA ARG A 133 3.61 11.86 -9.78
C ARG A 133 5.00 11.38 -10.13
N SER A 134 5.17 10.04 -10.10
CA SER A 134 6.38 9.36 -10.53
C SER A 134 6.30 8.98 -11.99
N GLY A 135 6.80 9.52 -12.94
CA GLY A 135 6.79 9.01 -14.33
C GLY A 135 5.75 9.67 -15.22
N TRP A 136 5.37 9.00 -16.30
CA TRP A 136 4.57 9.51 -17.41
C TRP A 136 3.44 8.53 -17.76
N GLY A 137 2.48 8.99 -18.57
CA GLY A 137 1.40 8.19 -19.12
C GLY A 137 0.04 8.62 -18.62
N HIS A 138 -0.98 7.80 -18.88
CA HIS A 138 -2.35 8.09 -18.50
C HIS A 138 -2.51 8.02 -16.98
N LEU A 139 -3.12 9.05 -16.45
CA LEU A 139 -3.47 9.18 -15.05
C LEU A 139 -4.88 9.70 -14.93
N ARG A 140 -5.70 8.99 -14.18
CA ARG A 140 -6.98 9.48 -13.68
C ARG A 140 -7.06 9.19 -12.20
N ALA A 141 -7.29 10.22 -11.40
CA ALA A 141 -7.55 10.08 -9.98
C ALA A 141 -8.85 10.80 -9.61
N ASP A 142 -9.75 10.08 -8.96
CA ASP A 142 -10.99 10.64 -8.44
C ASP A 142 -10.72 11.21 -7.03
N ILE A 143 -11.26 12.40 -6.76
CA ILE A 143 -11.10 13.10 -5.49
C ILE A 143 -12.44 13.07 -4.76
N GLU A 144 -12.47 12.45 -3.60
CA GLU A 144 -13.60 12.42 -2.70
C GLU A 144 -13.29 13.26 -1.46
N VAL A 145 -14.24 14.08 -1.04
CA VAL A 145 -14.11 14.90 0.16
C VAL A 145 -15.09 14.40 1.22
N ASN A 146 -14.55 14.05 2.38
CA ASN A 146 -15.32 13.65 3.56
C ASN A 146 -15.22 14.74 4.62
N GLY A 147 -16.33 15.30 5.02
CA GLY A 147 -16.43 16.40 5.98
C GLY A 147 -17.19 17.58 5.39
N GLU A 148 -18.33 17.95 5.98
CA GLU A 148 -19.20 19.01 5.47
C GLU A 148 -18.50 20.39 5.40
N PHE A 149 -17.45 20.58 6.22
CA PHE A 149 -16.69 21.82 6.29
C PHE A 149 -15.59 21.93 5.24
N LEU A 150 -15.34 20.84 4.48
CA LEU A 150 -14.33 20.79 3.43
C LEU A 150 -14.99 20.83 2.04
N GLU A 151 -14.33 21.50 1.12
CA GLU A 151 -14.70 21.52 -0.30
C GLU A 151 -13.43 21.57 -1.15
N ALA A 152 -13.28 20.66 -2.09
CA ALA A 152 -12.16 20.68 -3.03
C ALA A 152 -12.61 21.30 -4.37
N GLU A 153 -11.75 22.08 -5.00
CA GLU A 153 -12.00 22.71 -6.29
C GLU A 153 -12.22 21.69 -7.41
N LYS A 154 -11.49 20.57 -7.35
CA LYS A 154 -11.54 19.49 -8.35
C LYS A 154 -12.02 18.19 -7.73
N HIS A 155 -12.81 17.44 -8.50
CA HIS A 155 -13.26 16.10 -8.14
C HIS A 155 -12.55 14.99 -8.94
N VAL A 156 -11.86 15.37 -10.00
CA VAL A 156 -11.05 14.48 -10.84
C VAL A 156 -9.80 15.22 -11.25
N ILE A 157 -8.68 14.55 -11.23
CA ILE A 157 -7.42 15.01 -11.82
C ILE A 157 -6.94 14.01 -12.86
N THR A 158 -6.33 14.54 -13.90
CA THR A 158 -5.75 13.79 -15.04
C THR A 158 -4.29 14.19 -15.23
N GLU A 159 -3.63 13.55 -16.16
CA GLU A 159 -2.26 13.92 -16.58
C GLU A 159 -2.12 15.40 -16.97
N ASP A 160 -3.16 16.02 -17.52
CA ASP A 160 -3.16 17.42 -18.00
C ASP A 160 -3.14 18.44 -16.86
N ASP A 161 -3.54 18.02 -15.65
CA ASP A 161 -3.53 18.88 -14.45
C ASP A 161 -2.12 19.03 -13.84
N PHE A 162 -1.14 18.25 -14.32
CA PHE A 162 0.22 18.28 -13.80
C PHE A 162 1.12 19.26 -14.58
N ILE A 163 1.71 20.20 -13.87
CA ILE A 163 2.80 21.04 -14.39
C ILE A 163 4.11 20.32 -14.02
N GLY A 164 4.70 19.66 -15.02
CA GLY A 164 5.83 18.75 -14.79
C GLY A 164 5.40 17.52 -13.99
N SER A 165 5.93 17.35 -12.80
CA SER A 165 5.57 16.23 -11.90
C SER A 165 4.60 16.61 -10.78
N THR A 166 4.12 17.86 -10.72
CA THR A 166 3.33 18.37 -9.60
C THR A 166 1.97 18.87 -10.07
N CYS A 167 0.91 18.48 -9.35
CA CYS A 167 -0.45 19.01 -9.49
C CYS A 167 -0.83 19.71 -8.19
N GLU A 168 -1.44 20.89 -8.30
CA GLU A 168 -1.99 21.66 -7.19
C GLU A 168 -3.51 21.45 -7.13
N ILE A 169 -4.01 21.14 -5.95
CA ILE A 169 -5.43 21.04 -5.65
C ILE A 169 -5.77 22.06 -4.58
N ASN A 170 -6.60 23.04 -4.94
CA ASN A 170 -7.13 23.99 -3.98
C ASN A 170 -8.31 23.39 -3.24
N TYR A 171 -8.38 23.65 -1.94
CA TYR A 171 -9.53 23.31 -1.12
C TYR A 171 -9.87 24.42 -0.15
N VAL A 172 -11.12 24.43 0.28
CA VAL A 172 -11.66 25.44 1.21
C VAL A 172 -12.13 24.75 2.49
N VAL A 173 -11.73 25.35 3.61
CA VAL A 173 -12.24 25.04 4.95
C VAL A 173 -13.30 26.08 5.28
N HIS A 174 -14.56 25.71 5.20
CA HIS A 174 -15.71 26.59 5.41
C HIS A 174 -15.97 26.82 6.89
N ARG A 175 -15.67 28.03 7.40
CA ARG A 175 -15.86 28.39 8.80
C ARG A 175 -17.29 28.17 9.29
N GLU A 176 -18.27 28.54 8.47
CA GLU A 176 -19.70 28.45 8.81
C GLU A 176 -20.20 27.01 9.00
N LYS A 177 -19.51 26.05 8.39
CA LYS A 177 -19.81 24.62 8.50
C LYS A 177 -19.02 23.92 9.63
N ILE A 178 -18.07 24.62 10.28
CA ILE A 178 -17.37 24.09 11.45
C ILE A 178 -18.28 24.26 12.67
N GLY A 179 -18.71 23.15 13.27
CA GLY A 179 -19.49 23.10 14.50
C GLY A 179 -18.67 23.44 15.75
N LYS A 180 -19.24 23.15 16.93
CA LYS A 180 -18.50 23.28 18.19
C LYS A 180 -17.46 22.15 18.33
N GLY A 181 -16.24 22.50 18.73
CA GLY A 181 -15.14 21.56 18.92
C GLY A 181 -14.38 21.29 17.63
N ASN A 182 -13.54 20.24 17.67
CA ASN A 182 -12.74 19.82 16.54
C ASN A 182 -13.59 19.03 15.56
N GLN A 183 -13.43 19.33 14.29
CA GLN A 183 -14.01 18.56 13.20
C GLN A 183 -12.89 17.99 12.33
N TYR A 184 -13.11 16.77 11.87
CA TYR A 184 -12.18 16.00 11.08
C TYR A 184 -12.79 15.75 9.71
N GLY A 185 -11.97 15.94 8.70
CA GLY A 185 -12.32 15.64 7.34
C GLY A 185 -11.15 15.03 6.60
N GLU A 186 -11.43 14.51 5.43
CA GLU A 186 -10.44 13.86 4.59
C GLU A 186 -10.65 14.26 3.14
N ILE A 187 -9.55 14.47 2.43
CA ILE A 187 -9.53 14.51 0.98
C ILE A 187 -8.89 13.22 0.52
N VAL A 188 -9.65 12.37 -0.15
CA VAL A 188 -9.25 11.03 -0.58
C VAL A 188 -9.02 11.06 -2.09
N ILE A 189 -7.82 10.70 -2.51
CA ILE A 189 -7.41 10.65 -3.91
C ILE A 189 -7.28 9.18 -4.30
N LYS A 190 -8.07 8.74 -5.26
CA LYS A 190 -8.15 7.34 -5.70
C LYS A 190 -7.73 7.20 -7.14
N THR A 191 -6.74 6.36 -7.39
CA THR A 191 -6.40 5.85 -8.73
C THR A 191 -6.78 4.36 -8.81
N PRO A 192 -6.74 3.72 -9.98
CA PRO A 192 -6.92 2.27 -10.10
C PRO A 192 -5.94 1.45 -9.25
N TYR A 193 -4.78 2.01 -8.89
CA TYR A 193 -3.68 1.30 -8.23
C TYR A 193 -3.40 1.76 -6.81
N GLN A 194 -3.90 2.95 -6.40
CA GLN A 194 -3.47 3.60 -5.17
C GLN A 194 -4.60 4.43 -4.55
N LYS A 195 -4.62 4.48 -3.22
CA LYS A 195 -5.48 5.39 -2.45
C LYS A 195 -4.58 6.23 -1.54
N LEU A 196 -4.64 7.55 -1.69
CA LEU A 196 -4.02 8.52 -0.80
C LEU A 196 -5.09 9.19 0.05
N VAL A 197 -4.75 9.51 1.29
CA VAL A 197 -5.67 10.20 2.21
C VAL A 197 -4.93 11.39 2.80
N TYR A 198 -5.52 12.56 2.66
CA TYR A 198 -5.08 13.79 3.27
C TYR A 198 -6.05 14.17 4.38
N HIS A 199 -5.57 14.25 5.61
CA HIS A 199 -6.38 14.53 6.78
C HIS A 199 -6.45 16.01 7.07
N VAL A 200 -7.65 16.52 7.36
CA VAL A 200 -7.87 17.92 7.71
C VAL A 200 -8.60 18.00 9.04
N LEU A 201 -7.98 18.69 9.98
CA LEU A 201 -8.61 19.05 11.25
C LEU A 201 -8.93 20.53 11.25
N ALA A 202 -10.15 20.89 11.62
CA ALA A 202 -10.57 22.27 11.80
C ALA A 202 -11.32 22.47 13.12
N SER A 203 -11.05 23.58 13.82
CA SER A 203 -11.77 23.95 15.04
C SER A 203 -12.14 25.42 15.04
N ARG A 204 -13.26 25.74 15.70
CA ARG A 204 -13.80 27.09 15.84
C ARG A 204 -13.83 27.53 17.30
N GLY A 205 -13.10 28.60 17.61
CA GLY A 205 -13.13 29.27 18.93
C GLY A 205 -12.00 28.85 19.87
N THR A 206 -11.54 29.78 20.68
CA THR A 206 -10.42 29.68 21.64
C THR A 206 -10.67 28.75 22.85
N GLY A 207 -11.77 28.00 22.85
CA GLY A 207 -12.19 27.12 23.95
C GLY A 207 -12.49 25.70 23.55
N SER A 208 -12.18 25.27 22.32
CA SER A 208 -12.35 23.89 21.97
C SER A 208 -11.22 23.06 22.58
N SER A 209 -11.54 22.29 23.61
CA SER A 209 -10.67 21.19 24.01
C SER A 209 -10.38 20.38 22.74
N VAL A 210 -9.12 20.35 22.34
CA VAL A 210 -8.63 19.35 21.39
C VAL A 210 -9.29 18.05 21.83
N ASN A 211 -9.95 17.32 20.92
CA ASN A 211 -10.43 15.99 21.28
C ASN A 211 -9.18 15.12 21.47
N ILE A 212 -8.66 15.18 22.71
CA ILE A 212 -7.42 14.54 23.12
C ILE A 212 -7.45 13.07 22.78
N ASP A 213 -8.62 12.43 22.92
CA ASP A 213 -8.78 11.00 22.62
C ASP A 213 -8.63 10.69 21.12
N LEU A 214 -9.06 11.59 20.24
CA LEU A 214 -8.94 11.39 18.80
C LEU A 214 -7.53 11.72 18.32
N LEU A 215 -6.92 12.78 18.85
CA LEU A 215 -5.53 13.14 18.60
C LEU A 215 -4.59 12.01 19.06
N GLU A 216 -4.85 11.43 20.23
CA GLU A 216 -4.11 10.25 20.73
C GLU A 216 -4.25 9.07 19.77
N LYS A 217 -5.47 8.74 19.31
CA LYS A 217 -5.70 7.65 18.35
C LYS A 217 -4.93 7.84 17.05
N GLN A 218 -4.88 9.08 16.54
CA GLN A 218 -4.12 9.40 15.33
C GLN A 218 -2.62 9.20 15.52
N TYR A 219 -2.04 9.74 16.59
CA TYR A 219 -0.63 9.56 16.89
C TYR A 219 -0.28 8.09 17.14
N ARG A 220 -1.13 7.37 17.88
CA ARG A 220 -0.97 5.93 18.10
C ARG A 220 -0.97 5.15 16.80
N ALA A 221 -1.94 5.41 15.91
CA ALA A 221 -2.02 4.77 14.60
C ALA A 221 -0.79 5.08 13.74
N ALA A 222 -0.31 6.33 13.75
CA ALA A 222 0.89 6.73 13.05
C ALA A 222 2.14 6.03 13.59
N LEU A 223 2.35 6.01 14.91
CA LEU A 223 3.47 5.31 15.55
C LEU A 223 3.46 3.80 15.22
N LEU A 224 2.28 3.16 15.25
CA LEU A 224 2.14 1.74 14.90
C LEU A 224 2.45 1.49 13.41
N LYS A 225 2.00 2.37 12.51
CA LYS A 225 2.28 2.28 11.07
C LYS A 225 3.78 2.39 10.79
N GLU A 226 4.43 3.39 11.38
CA GLU A 226 5.87 3.60 11.23
C GLU A 226 6.68 2.43 11.80
N TYR A 227 6.31 1.95 12.98
CA TYR A 227 6.96 0.78 13.58
C TYR A 227 6.78 -0.47 12.72
N LEU A 228 5.56 -0.69 12.18
CA LEU A 228 5.31 -1.80 11.26
C LEU A 228 6.17 -1.68 10.00
N GLY A 229 6.33 -0.47 9.44
CA GLY A 229 7.23 -0.21 8.31
C GLY A 229 8.68 -0.60 8.62
N TYR A 230 9.17 -0.23 9.80
CA TYR A 230 10.52 -0.58 10.26
C TYR A 230 10.69 -2.11 10.42
N VAL A 231 9.80 -2.78 11.14
CA VAL A 231 9.93 -4.23 11.39
C VAL A 231 9.67 -5.09 10.14
N CYS A 232 8.98 -4.57 9.13
CA CYS A 232 8.84 -5.18 7.81
C CYS A 232 10.01 -4.86 6.86
N GLY A 233 11.04 -4.13 7.32
CA GLY A 233 12.22 -3.79 6.52
C GLY A 233 12.02 -2.74 5.43
N LYS A 234 10.92 -1.96 5.49
CA LYS A 234 10.62 -0.88 4.54
C LYS A 234 11.32 0.44 4.90
N THR A 235 11.65 0.61 6.17
CA THR A 235 12.31 1.79 6.73
C THR A 235 13.49 1.33 7.57
N ASP A 236 14.61 2.02 7.48
CA ASP A 236 15.76 1.74 8.34
C ASP A 236 15.53 2.22 9.78
N PHE A 237 16.34 1.72 10.71
CA PHE A 237 16.22 2.03 12.13
C PHE A 237 16.32 3.53 12.42
N GLN A 238 17.29 4.22 11.80
CA GLN A 238 17.56 5.63 12.09
C GLN A 238 16.40 6.52 11.63
N SER A 239 15.88 6.27 10.43
CA SER A 239 14.72 7.00 9.91
C SER A 239 13.48 6.77 10.77
N TRP A 240 13.22 5.53 11.19
CA TRP A 240 12.08 5.20 12.06
C TRP A 240 12.24 5.85 13.44
N SER A 241 13.41 5.76 14.06
CA SER A 241 13.67 6.32 15.40
C SER A 241 13.44 7.84 15.44
N VAL A 242 13.97 8.57 14.44
CA VAL A 242 13.77 10.04 14.34
C VAL A 242 12.27 10.38 14.24
N LEU A 243 11.52 9.68 13.38
CA LEU A 243 10.07 9.91 13.22
C LEU A 243 9.30 9.56 14.48
N ALA A 244 9.69 8.49 15.19
CA ALA A 244 9.04 8.11 16.44
C ALA A 244 9.25 9.14 17.54
N HIS A 245 10.48 9.64 17.72
CA HIS A 245 10.78 10.71 18.67
C HIS A 245 10.01 12.00 18.34
N GLU A 246 10.00 12.43 17.06
CA GLU A 246 9.26 13.62 16.65
C GLU A 246 7.75 13.51 16.99
N LYS A 247 7.15 12.32 16.78
CA LYS A 247 5.75 12.09 17.13
C LYS A 247 5.51 12.07 18.63
N LEU A 248 6.42 11.45 19.41
CA LEU A 248 6.33 11.43 20.88
C LEU A 248 6.47 12.83 21.48
N ASP A 249 7.36 13.65 20.95
CA ASP A 249 7.54 15.05 21.36
C ASP A 249 6.26 15.87 21.10
N ARG A 250 5.70 15.76 19.89
CA ARG A 250 4.42 16.43 19.55
C ARG A 250 3.25 15.97 20.43
N MET A 251 3.21 14.69 20.80
CA MET A 251 2.23 14.18 21.76
C MET A 251 2.44 14.80 23.13
N GLY A 252 3.68 14.90 23.60
CA GLY A 252 4.06 15.54 24.85
C GLY A 252 3.65 17.02 24.91
N ASP A 253 3.90 17.76 23.83
CA ASP A 253 3.51 19.16 23.65
C ASP A 253 1.99 19.35 23.66
N SER A 254 1.25 18.37 23.12
CA SER A 254 -0.22 18.33 23.13
C SER A 254 -0.80 17.90 24.48
N GLY A 255 0.01 17.65 25.50
CA GLY A 255 -0.41 17.23 26.84
C GLY A 255 -0.68 15.72 26.97
N LEU A 256 -0.40 14.92 25.96
CA LEU A 256 -0.55 13.46 25.94
C LEU A 256 0.66 12.78 26.61
N LYS A 257 0.75 12.88 27.94
CA LYS A 257 1.85 12.30 28.72
C LYS A 257 1.44 10.98 29.38
N TYR A 258 0.94 10.03 28.58
CA TYR A 258 0.58 8.72 29.10
C TYR A 258 1.80 7.83 29.35
N PRO A 259 1.75 6.96 30.36
CA PRO A 259 2.86 6.06 30.70
C PRO A 259 3.32 5.17 29.55
N GLU A 260 2.42 4.74 28.67
CA GLU A 260 2.70 3.90 27.50
C GLU A 260 3.70 4.56 26.58
N TYR A 261 3.53 5.84 26.32
CA TYR A 261 4.41 6.60 25.41
C TYR A 261 5.76 6.89 26.04
N GLN A 262 5.81 7.11 27.36
CA GLN A 262 7.08 7.27 28.07
C GLN A 262 7.87 5.96 28.11
N LEU A 263 7.20 4.80 28.27
CA LEU A 263 7.88 3.51 28.16
C LEU A 263 8.33 3.20 26.73
N LEU A 264 7.57 3.62 25.71
CA LEU A 264 8.01 3.52 24.32
C LEU A 264 9.25 4.40 24.07
N GLU A 265 9.29 5.61 24.61
CA GLU A 265 10.46 6.50 24.55
C GLU A 265 11.68 5.86 25.23
N ALA A 266 11.49 5.24 26.41
CA ALA A 266 12.56 4.51 27.08
C ALA A 266 13.06 3.31 26.25
N TYR A 267 12.15 2.62 25.53
CA TYR A 267 12.53 1.55 24.60
C TYR A 267 13.36 2.08 23.42
N LEU A 268 12.98 3.19 22.81
CA LEU A 268 13.74 3.84 21.75
C LEU A 268 15.15 4.20 22.20
N TYR A 269 15.31 4.85 23.35
CA TYR A 269 16.62 5.16 23.90
C TYR A 269 17.48 3.89 24.14
N HIS A 270 16.88 2.80 24.61
CA HIS A 270 17.58 1.54 24.73
C HIS A 270 18.08 1.02 23.37
N LEU A 271 17.25 1.06 22.33
CA LEU A 271 17.63 0.63 20.98
C LEU A 271 18.72 1.52 20.37
N GLU A 272 18.80 2.78 20.77
CA GLU A 272 19.83 3.76 20.39
C GLU A 272 21.14 3.63 21.21
N ASN A 273 21.20 2.66 22.14
CA ASN A 273 22.27 2.47 23.12
C ASN A 273 22.43 3.65 24.11
N GLU A 274 21.36 4.40 24.35
CA GLU A 274 21.31 5.48 25.33
C GLU A 274 20.63 5.02 26.64
N ASP A 275 21.10 3.93 27.21
CA ASP A 275 20.51 3.28 28.40
C ASP A 275 20.38 4.21 29.60
N GLU A 276 21.24 5.20 29.76
CA GLU A 276 21.14 6.18 30.85
C GLU A 276 19.80 6.96 30.79
N LYS A 277 19.42 7.43 29.58
CA LYS A 277 18.15 8.14 29.38
C LYS A 277 16.96 7.22 29.61
N ALA A 278 17.04 5.97 29.10
CA ALA A 278 16.02 4.96 29.32
C ALA A 278 15.81 4.69 30.84
N VAL A 279 16.89 4.50 31.59
CA VAL A 279 16.86 4.27 33.04
C VAL A 279 16.25 5.45 33.79
N ASP A 280 16.56 6.69 33.39
CA ASP A 280 15.98 7.88 34.05
C ASP A 280 14.46 7.98 33.85
N ILE A 281 13.93 7.55 32.71
CA ILE A 281 12.50 7.43 32.51
C ILE A 281 11.93 6.30 33.40
N LEU A 282 12.56 5.10 33.40
CA LEU A 282 12.09 3.94 34.12
C LEU A 282 12.07 4.16 35.65
N LYS A 283 13.04 4.90 36.20
CA LYS A 283 13.07 5.24 37.65
C LYS A 283 11.83 6.00 38.10
N ARG A 284 11.16 6.77 37.23
CA ARG A 284 9.91 7.48 37.58
C ARG A 284 8.77 6.51 37.92
N TYR A 285 8.85 5.27 37.43
CA TYR A 285 7.87 4.22 37.64
C TYR A 285 8.24 3.23 38.75
N GLN A 286 9.41 3.35 39.37
CA GLN A 286 9.92 2.39 40.33
C GLN A 286 8.96 2.13 41.52
N ASN A 287 8.25 3.17 41.97
CA ASN A 287 7.30 3.11 43.07
C ASN A 287 5.84 3.09 42.62
N LYS A 288 5.58 2.96 41.31
CA LYS A 288 4.21 2.89 40.78
C LYS A 288 3.63 1.51 41.02
N SER A 289 2.45 1.46 41.66
CA SER A 289 1.61 0.27 41.72
C SER A 289 0.74 0.24 40.46
N PHE A 290 0.88 -0.80 39.65
CA PHE A 290 0.06 -0.99 38.47
C PHE A 290 -1.24 -1.69 38.83
N SER A 291 -2.35 -1.19 38.32
CA SER A 291 -3.66 -1.78 38.49
C SER A 291 -3.84 -3.01 37.59
N HIS A 292 -4.93 -3.79 37.84
CA HIS A 292 -5.27 -4.94 37.00
C HIS A 292 -5.51 -4.57 35.53
N ASN A 293 -5.95 -3.35 35.24
CA ASN A 293 -6.13 -2.86 33.86
C ASN A 293 -4.81 -2.44 33.19
N GLU A 294 -3.73 -2.29 33.96
CA GLU A 294 -2.41 -1.87 33.50
C GLU A 294 -1.39 -3.02 33.39
N LEU A 295 -1.83 -4.28 33.27
CA LEU A 295 -0.95 -5.45 33.23
C LEU A 295 0.04 -5.41 32.04
N GLU A 296 -0.39 -4.92 30.88
CA GLU A 296 0.48 -4.76 29.70
C GLU A 296 1.58 -3.73 29.95
N LEU A 297 1.21 -2.63 30.59
CA LEU A 297 2.14 -1.59 30.97
C LEU A 297 3.15 -2.08 32.02
N ALA A 298 2.66 -2.83 33.03
CA ALA A 298 3.49 -3.48 34.04
C ALA A 298 4.47 -4.49 33.43
N GLY A 299 4.00 -5.29 32.48
CA GLY A 299 4.83 -6.23 31.71
C GLY A 299 5.92 -5.53 30.93
N LEU A 300 5.57 -4.49 30.16
CA LEU A 300 6.49 -3.69 29.39
C LEU A 300 7.54 -3.01 30.28
N TYR A 301 7.13 -2.42 31.39
CA TYR A 301 8.02 -1.83 32.37
C TYR A 301 9.04 -2.85 32.92
N LEU A 302 8.60 -4.03 33.34
CA LEU A 302 9.49 -5.09 33.83
C LEU A 302 10.47 -5.55 32.74
N TYR A 303 10.00 -5.71 31.52
CA TYR A 303 10.85 -6.09 30.39
C TYR A 303 11.95 -5.04 30.15
N LEU A 304 11.60 -3.76 30.07
CA LEU A 304 12.55 -2.69 29.88
C LEU A 304 13.56 -2.59 31.05
N CYS A 305 13.11 -2.79 32.29
CA CYS A 305 13.99 -2.87 33.44
C CYS A 305 14.99 -4.04 33.35
N THR A 306 14.61 -5.17 32.71
CA THR A 306 15.57 -6.28 32.50
C THR A 306 16.54 -6.00 31.38
N LEU A 307 16.14 -5.29 30.32
CA LEU A 307 17.00 -4.89 29.21
C LEU A 307 18.07 -3.89 29.66
N THR A 308 17.68 -2.88 30.40
CA THR A 308 18.59 -1.81 30.89
C THR A 308 19.38 -2.22 32.14
N GLY A 309 19.18 -3.43 32.66
CA GLY A 309 19.87 -3.91 33.86
C GLY A 309 19.38 -3.32 35.19
N LEU A 310 18.31 -2.51 35.15
CA LEU A 310 17.69 -1.94 36.35
C LEU A 310 17.05 -3.02 37.24
N TYR A 311 16.57 -4.11 36.63
CA TYR A 311 16.06 -5.31 37.30
C TYR A 311 16.96 -6.51 36.97
N ARG A 312 17.68 -7.04 37.99
CA ARG A 312 18.72 -8.05 37.76
C ARG A 312 18.20 -9.49 37.68
N ASP A 313 17.11 -9.81 38.38
CA ASP A 313 16.51 -11.15 38.41
C ASP A 313 15.56 -11.34 37.22
N LYS A 314 16.16 -11.73 36.09
CA LYS A 314 15.41 -11.95 34.82
C LYS A 314 14.39 -13.08 34.95
N GLU A 315 14.68 -14.13 35.73
CA GLU A 315 13.73 -15.25 35.91
C GLU A 315 12.50 -14.81 36.71
N GLN A 316 12.70 -14.02 37.77
CA GLN A 316 11.59 -13.50 38.54
C GLN A 316 10.75 -12.53 37.71
N ALA A 317 11.38 -11.69 36.87
CA ALA A 317 10.66 -10.81 35.95
C ALA A 317 9.82 -11.62 34.95
N LEU A 318 10.40 -12.64 34.34
CA LEU A 318 9.68 -13.55 33.42
C LEU A 318 8.47 -14.19 34.09
N ARG A 319 8.62 -14.74 35.29
CA ARG A 319 7.49 -15.35 36.05
C ARG A 319 6.37 -14.34 36.30
N LYS A 320 6.71 -13.09 36.60
CA LYS A 320 5.70 -12.03 36.77
C LYS A 320 4.97 -11.74 35.47
N VAL A 321 5.69 -11.60 34.35
CA VAL A 321 5.09 -11.34 33.03
C VAL A 321 4.23 -12.53 32.59
N GLN A 322 4.65 -13.77 32.83
CA GLN A 322 3.84 -14.97 32.59
C GLN A 322 2.54 -14.96 33.42
N ASN A 323 2.61 -14.54 34.69
CA ASN A 323 1.41 -14.38 35.50
C ASN A 323 0.47 -13.29 34.98
N PHE A 324 1.00 -12.18 34.47
CA PHE A 324 0.18 -11.15 33.83
C PHE A 324 -0.49 -11.68 32.57
N GLN A 325 0.23 -12.44 31.76
CA GLN A 325 -0.29 -13.06 30.54
C GLN A 325 -1.41 -14.07 30.86
N MET A 326 -1.29 -14.85 31.93
CA MET A 326 -2.36 -15.76 32.42
C MET A 326 -3.61 -15.00 32.90
N GLN A 327 -3.46 -13.77 33.40
CA GLN A 327 -4.59 -12.94 33.84
C GLN A 327 -5.25 -12.19 32.66
N LYS A 328 -4.53 -11.96 31.59
CA LYS A 328 -5.00 -11.29 30.37
C LYS A 328 -4.58 -12.10 29.15
N GLU A 329 -5.25 -13.26 29.00
CA GLU A 329 -4.91 -14.27 27.99
C GLU A 329 -5.10 -13.82 26.54
N ASP A 330 -5.87 -12.76 26.31
CA ASP A 330 -6.13 -12.15 24.99
C ASP A 330 -5.08 -11.08 24.59
N SER A 331 -4.10 -10.80 25.46
CA SER A 331 -3.07 -9.80 25.20
C SER A 331 -1.93 -10.34 24.35
N PHE A 332 -1.83 -9.88 23.12
CA PHE A 332 -0.65 -10.14 22.27
C PHE A 332 0.62 -9.49 22.85
N ILE A 333 0.52 -8.31 23.46
CA ILE A 333 1.67 -7.59 24.02
C ILE A 333 2.33 -8.45 25.11
N LEU A 334 1.56 -8.96 26.07
CA LEU A 334 2.09 -9.81 27.14
C LEU A 334 2.67 -11.11 26.60
N LEU A 335 2.00 -11.74 25.63
CA LEU A 335 2.52 -12.94 24.97
C LEU A 335 3.85 -12.67 24.25
N LYS A 336 3.97 -11.54 23.54
CA LYS A 336 5.21 -11.13 22.88
C LYS A 336 6.33 -10.91 23.90
N LEU A 337 6.06 -10.24 25.01
CA LEU A 337 7.04 -10.07 26.09
C LEU A 337 7.54 -11.38 26.66
N VAL A 338 6.64 -12.37 26.85
CA VAL A 338 7.05 -13.73 27.25
C VAL A 338 7.97 -14.34 26.17
N PHE A 339 7.70 -14.18 24.88
CA PHE A 339 8.55 -14.70 23.79
C PHE A 339 9.94 -14.08 23.78
N GLU A 340 10.06 -12.79 24.12
CA GLU A 340 11.34 -12.09 24.20
C GLU A 340 12.16 -12.50 25.44
N MET A 341 11.48 -12.73 26.55
CA MET A 341 12.14 -13.02 27.84
C MET A 341 12.46 -14.51 28.04
N ASP A 342 11.66 -15.42 27.47
CA ASP A 342 11.81 -16.86 27.61
C ASP A 342 12.56 -17.46 26.42
N GLN A 343 13.89 -17.55 26.56
CA GLN A 343 14.74 -18.17 25.54
C GLN A 343 14.58 -19.70 25.43
N GLY A 344 13.94 -20.35 26.39
CA GLY A 344 13.66 -21.79 26.38
C GLY A 344 12.44 -22.17 25.57
N LEU A 345 11.62 -21.21 25.13
CA LEU A 345 10.39 -21.48 24.44
C LEU A 345 10.64 -21.84 22.96
N SER A 346 10.27 -23.05 22.55
CA SER A 346 10.45 -23.51 21.18
C SER A 346 9.56 -22.76 20.20
N SER A 347 10.04 -22.61 18.94
CA SER A 347 9.31 -21.96 17.86
C SER A 347 7.94 -22.61 17.61
N SER A 348 7.86 -23.95 17.68
CA SER A 348 6.58 -24.67 17.55
C SER A 348 5.59 -24.30 18.67
N ARG A 349 6.08 -24.09 19.90
CA ARG A 349 5.23 -23.67 21.01
C ARG A 349 4.79 -22.22 20.84
N LYS A 350 5.66 -21.34 20.35
CA LYS A 350 5.30 -19.94 20.03
C LYS A 350 4.20 -19.90 18.98
N ILE A 351 4.33 -20.67 17.88
CA ILE A 351 3.29 -20.78 16.85
C ILE A 351 1.95 -21.26 17.42
N PHE A 352 2.00 -22.31 18.24
CA PHE A 352 0.78 -22.83 18.90
C PHE A 352 0.07 -21.75 19.73
N LEU A 353 0.81 -20.98 20.53
CA LEU A 353 0.24 -19.91 21.37
C LEU A 353 -0.29 -18.75 20.53
N MET A 354 0.34 -18.44 19.38
CA MET A 354 -0.15 -17.42 18.45
C MET A 354 -1.44 -17.86 17.74
N ASP A 355 -1.52 -19.11 17.31
CA ASP A 355 -2.74 -19.68 16.71
C ASP A 355 -3.90 -19.68 17.71
N GLU A 356 -3.64 -20.07 18.97
CA GLU A 356 -4.62 -20.02 20.06
C GLU A 356 -5.11 -18.59 20.35
N LEU A 357 -4.20 -17.62 20.34
CA LEU A 357 -4.53 -16.21 20.51
C LEU A 357 -5.36 -15.66 19.33
N PHE A 358 -5.06 -16.10 18.12
CA PHE A 358 -5.85 -15.76 16.92
C PHE A 358 -7.28 -16.33 17.02
N GLU A 359 -7.45 -17.58 17.45
CA GLU A 359 -8.78 -18.19 17.64
C GLU A 359 -9.59 -17.46 18.74
N ARG A 360 -8.93 -16.79 19.68
CA ARG A 360 -9.57 -15.90 20.67
C ARG A 360 -9.92 -14.51 20.13
N GLY A 361 -9.64 -14.25 18.83
CA GLY A 361 -10.04 -13.02 18.12
C GLY A 361 -8.94 -11.97 17.96
N CYS A 362 -7.69 -12.26 18.31
CA CYS A 362 -6.59 -11.33 18.07
C CYS A 362 -6.29 -11.23 16.55
N THR A 363 -6.42 -10.02 15.99
CA THR A 363 -6.15 -9.74 14.57
C THR A 363 -4.98 -8.74 14.39
N SER A 364 -4.07 -8.69 15.37
CA SER A 364 -2.93 -7.78 15.33
C SER A 364 -2.00 -8.09 14.16
N PRO A 365 -1.60 -7.10 13.32
CA PRO A 365 -0.60 -7.30 12.27
C PRO A 365 0.75 -7.78 12.83
N PHE A 366 1.09 -7.43 14.06
CA PHE A 366 2.32 -7.88 14.72
C PHE A 366 2.28 -9.36 15.10
N LEU A 367 1.09 -9.92 15.39
CA LEU A 367 0.91 -11.36 15.57
C LEU A 367 1.25 -12.11 14.27
N TYR A 368 0.76 -11.60 13.14
CA TYR A 368 1.04 -12.19 11.82
C TYR A 368 2.51 -12.05 11.43
N LEU A 369 3.12 -10.91 11.73
CA LEU A 369 4.55 -10.67 11.48
C LEU A 369 5.42 -11.64 12.28
N GLU A 370 5.11 -11.86 13.57
CA GLU A 370 5.86 -12.79 14.42
C GLU A 370 5.80 -14.22 13.89
N ALA A 371 4.60 -14.66 13.49
CA ALA A 371 4.41 -15.97 12.88
C ALA A 371 5.12 -16.08 11.51
N TRP A 372 5.09 -15.02 10.71
CA TRP A 372 5.81 -14.93 9.45
C TRP A 372 7.32 -15.07 9.63
N ASN A 373 7.90 -14.32 10.55
CA ASN A 373 9.34 -14.41 10.87
C ASN A 373 9.75 -15.79 11.35
N ALA A 374 8.89 -16.46 12.11
CA ALA A 374 9.15 -17.82 12.56
C ALA A 374 9.24 -18.82 11.39
N ILE A 375 8.32 -18.76 10.41
CA ILE A 375 8.36 -19.64 9.22
C ILE A 375 9.45 -19.26 8.22
N CYS A 376 9.85 -18.00 8.15
CA CYS A 376 11.01 -17.59 7.36
C CYS A 376 12.31 -18.19 7.92
N THR A 377 12.38 -18.38 9.25
CA THR A 377 13.54 -19.00 9.91
C THR A 377 13.49 -20.54 9.83
N ASP A 378 12.31 -21.13 9.99
CA ASP A 378 12.09 -22.57 9.93
C ASP A 378 10.76 -22.89 9.22
N MET A 379 10.85 -23.17 7.93
CA MET A 379 9.69 -23.50 7.10
C MET A 379 8.98 -24.80 7.53
N SER A 380 9.65 -25.65 8.30
CA SER A 380 9.06 -26.90 8.81
C SER A 380 7.92 -26.64 9.81
N LEU A 381 7.85 -25.46 10.39
CA LEU A 381 6.75 -25.03 11.27
C LEU A 381 5.40 -24.92 10.54
N LEU A 382 5.42 -24.73 9.23
CA LEU A 382 4.23 -24.70 8.39
C LEU A 382 3.86 -26.12 7.95
N HIS A 383 3.12 -26.85 8.80
CA HIS A 383 2.72 -28.25 8.55
C HIS A 383 1.41 -28.37 7.79
N ARG A 384 0.48 -27.45 8.05
CA ARG A 384 -0.87 -27.44 7.46
C ARG A 384 -1.36 -26.00 7.28
N MET A 385 -2.31 -25.82 6.37
CA MET A 385 -3.01 -24.56 6.22
C MET A 385 -4.25 -24.52 7.12
N ASN A 386 -4.39 -23.46 7.89
CA ASN A 386 -5.57 -23.14 8.66
C ASN A 386 -5.91 -21.65 8.49
N ARG A 387 -6.95 -21.16 9.17
CA ARG A 387 -7.40 -19.76 9.10
C ARG A 387 -6.32 -18.78 9.57
N PHE A 388 -5.56 -19.12 10.59
CA PHE A 388 -4.46 -18.32 11.08
C PHE A 388 -3.37 -18.14 10.02
N TRP A 389 -2.85 -19.24 9.44
CA TRP A 389 -1.85 -19.18 8.40
C TRP A 389 -2.32 -18.44 7.15
N ALA A 390 -3.61 -18.59 6.80
CA ALA A 390 -4.19 -17.83 5.71
C ALA A 390 -4.08 -16.31 5.94
N GLN A 391 -4.36 -15.84 7.15
CA GLN A 391 -4.21 -14.42 7.50
C GLN A 391 -2.73 -13.98 7.53
N VAL A 392 -1.83 -14.84 8.00
CA VAL A 392 -0.38 -14.57 7.97
C VAL A 392 0.11 -14.37 6.54
N PHE A 393 -0.29 -15.22 5.59
CA PHE A 393 0.10 -15.07 4.19
C PHE A 393 -0.56 -13.86 3.51
N LEU A 394 -1.82 -13.56 3.82
CA LEU A 394 -2.49 -12.34 3.33
C LEU A 394 -1.77 -11.08 3.82
N PHE A 395 -1.39 -11.05 5.10
CA PHE A 395 -0.59 -9.97 5.66
C PHE A 395 0.75 -9.85 4.94
N ALA A 396 1.51 -10.95 4.81
CA ALA A 396 2.81 -10.94 4.14
C ALA A 396 2.72 -10.49 2.67
N GLY A 397 1.66 -10.87 1.96
CA GLY A 397 1.38 -10.41 0.61
C GLY A 397 1.11 -8.92 0.53
N LYS A 398 0.26 -8.39 1.42
CA LYS A 398 -0.03 -6.96 1.52
C LYS A 398 1.24 -6.14 1.81
N GLU A 399 2.10 -6.66 2.68
CA GLU A 399 3.35 -6.01 3.07
C GLU A 399 4.50 -6.27 2.07
N LYS A 400 4.26 -7.01 0.97
CA LYS A 400 5.24 -7.37 -0.07
C LYS A 400 6.44 -8.18 0.46
N MET A 401 6.20 -9.05 1.43
CA MET A 401 7.21 -9.88 2.09
C MET A 401 7.25 -11.32 1.59
N LEU A 402 6.37 -11.71 0.65
CA LEU A 402 6.28 -13.09 0.14
C LEU A 402 7.59 -13.50 -0.55
N THR A 403 8.09 -14.69 -0.20
CA THR A 403 9.22 -15.33 -0.88
C THR A 403 8.72 -16.46 -1.78
N GLU A 404 9.44 -16.75 -2.85
CA GLU A 404 9.07 -17.80 -3.81
C GLU A 404 8.94 -19.16 -3.12
N GLU A 405 9.87 -19.49 -2.22
CA GLU A 405 9.87 -20.76 -1.48
C GLU A 405 8.62 -20.94 -0.61
N LEU A 406 8.21 -19.88 0.12
CA LEU A 406 7.02 -19.92 0.98
C LEU A 406 5.73 -19.95 0.15
N VAL A 407 5.69 -19.28 -1.01
CA VAL A 407 4.55 -19.35 -1.94
C VAL A 407 4.43 -20.77 -2.53
N MET A 408 5.54 -21.42 -2.90
CA MET A 408 5.53 -22.81 -3.36
C MET A 408 5.07 -23.78 -2.25
N ARG A 409 5.52 -23.57 -1.02
CA ARG A 409 5.08 -24.36 0.14
C ARG A 409 3.57 -24.17 0.40
N LEU A 410 3.07 -22.96 0.31
CA LEU A 410 1.64 -22.64 0.41
C LEU A 410 0.84 -23.38 -0.66
N ALA A 411 1.27 -23.31 -1.93
CA ALA A 411 0.61 -24.01 -3.04
C ALA A 411 0.57 -25.53 -2.84
N TYR A 412 1.68 -26.10 -2.36
CA TYR A 412 1.74 -27.53 -2.03
C TYR A 412 0.73 -27.91 -0.95
N LEU A 413 0.69 -27.19 0.17
CA LEU A 413 -0.20 -27.49 1.30
C LEU A 413 -1.67 -27.27 0.95
N SER A 414 -1.99 -26.22 0.21
CA SER A 414 -3.38 -25.92 -0.20
C SER A 414 -3.96 -26.98 -1.15
N GLY A 415 -3.12 -27.68 -1.92
CA GLY A 415 -3.54 -28.78 -2.77
C GLY A 415 -4.01 -30.03 -2.01
N TYR A 416 -3.67 -30.17 -0.74
CA TYR A 416 -4.06 -31.30 0.12
C TYR A 416 -5.24 -31.02 1.03
N GLU A 417 -5.64 -29.76 1.21
CA GLU A 417 -6.71 -29.37 2.14
C GLU A 417 -8.04 -29.15 1.41
N LYS A 418 -8.97 -30.10 1.55
CA LYS A 418 -10.30 -30.06 0.90
C LYS A 418 -11.22 -28.90 1.34
N ASN A 419 -10.91 -28.25 2.45
CA ASN A 419 -11.73 -27.18 3.05
C ASN A 419 -11.07 -25.79 2.94
N PHE A 420 -10.04 -25.65 2.12
CA PHE A 420 -9.39 -24.37 1.90
C PHE A 420 -10.31 -23.46 1.07
N ASN A 421 -10.56 -22.26 1.56
CA ASN A 421 -11.47 -21.33 0.90
C ASN A 421 -10.85 -20.86 -0.43
N GLU A 422 -11.45 -21.25 -1.54
CA GLU A 422 -11.00 -20.99 -2.91
C GLU A 422 -10.82 -19.49 -3.18
N SER A 423 -11.66 -18.65 -2.57
CA SER A 423 -11.55 -17.18 -2.65
C SER A 423 -10.28 -16.64 -2.02
N LEU A 424 -9.82 -17.26 -0.93
CA LEU A 424 -8.60 -16.88 -0.22
C LEU A 424 -7.35 -17.28 -1.03
N TYR A 425 -7.41 -18.45 -1.67
CA TYR A 425 -6.37 -18.95 -2.57
C TYR A 425 -6.21 -18.04 -3.80
N LEU A 426 -7.31 -17.62 -4.41
CA LEU A 426 -7.31 -16.68 -5.53
C LEU A 426 -6.75 -15.31 -5.11
N SER A 427 -7.10 -14.81 -3.93
CA SER A 427 -6.55 -13.56 -3.40
C SER A 427 -5.03 -13.64 -3.20
N LEU A 428 -4.53 -14.77 -2.68
CA LEU A 428 -3.08 -14.98 -2.50
C LEU A 428 -2.34 -15.10 -3.84
N ILE A 429 -2.93 -15.74 -4.84
CA ILE A 429 -2.36 -15.80 -6.19
C ILE A 429 -2.27 -14.41 -6.79
N HIS A 430 -3.34 -13.61 -6.75
CA HIS A 430 -3.32 -12.23 -7.26
C HIS A 430 -2.30 -11.33 -6.58
N ILE A 431 -2.05 -11.54 -5.28
CA ILE A 431 -1.03 -10.81 -4.53
C ILE A 431 0.39 -11.27 -4.92
N SER A 432 0.56 -12.56 -5.28
CA SER A 432 1.87 -13.13 -5.62
C SER A 432 2.25 -13.00 -7.11
N GLU A 433 1.29 -12.79 -8.02
CA GLU A 433 1.55 -12.65 -9.46
C GLU A 433 2.45 -11.45 -9.83
N PRO A 434 2.45 -10.28 -9.15
CA PRO A 434 3.36 -9.19 -9.48
C PRO A 434 4.84 -9.47 -9.21
N THR A 435 5.18 -10.54 -8.49
CA THR A 435 6.58 -10.88 -8.14
C THR A 435 7.24 -11.86 -9.10
N ARG A 436 6.56 -12.31 -10.16
CA ARG A 436 7.18 -13.08 -11.23
C ARG A 436 7.78 -12.15 -12.29
N HIS A 437 8.97 -11.68 -12.01
CA HIS A 437 9.88 -11.10 -13.00
C HIS A 437 11.08 -12.01 -13.19
#